data_ceece77297e291add310fd7ff1ca0fc5
#
_entry.id   ceece77297e291add310fd7ff1ca0fc5
#
_cell.length_a   1.000
_cell.length_b   1.000
_cell.length_c   1.000
_cell.angle_alpha   90.00
_cell.angle_beta   90.00
_cell.angle_gamma   90.00
#
_symmetry.space_group_name_H-M   'P 1'
#
loop_
_entity.id
_entity.type
_entity.pdbx_description
1 polymer ?
#
loop_
_entity_poly.entity_id
_entity_poly.type
_entity_poly.pdbx_seq_one_letter_code
_entity_poly.pdbx_strand_id
1 'polypeptide(L)'
;MKIGKQSAVLKNVYLGETAVVTGPKEKNGPLGRHFDKTYDKLHCNAKSWEKAEMQLLRDAIEICLEKNGLEESDVDYFIGGDLNNQLVIGNYVLREYKLPYLGVFGACSTANESIIVGASLLEAKFGRKV
;
A
#
# COMPACT_ATOMS: atom_id res chain seq x y z
N MET A 1 23.35 2.19 5.46
CA MET A 1 24.77 1.93 4.99
C MET A 1 24.72 0.98 3.80
N LYS A 2 25.44 1.31 2.75
CA LYS A 2 25.48 0.46 1.53
C LYS A 2 26.38 -0.76 1.79
N ILE A 3 25.88 -1.95 1.49
CA ILE A 3 26.64 -3.20 1.53
C ILE A 3 26.66 -3.78 0.10
N GLY A 4 27.83 -3.83 -0.53
CA GLY A 4 27.95 -4.27 -1.92
C GLY A 4 27.37 -3.29 -2.94
N LYS A 5 27.13 -3.77 -4.18
CA LYS A 5 26.67 -2.92 -5.28
C LYS A 5 25.16 -2.62 -5.23
N GLN A 6 24.37 -3.55 -4.74
CA GLN A 6 22.91 -3.54 -4.86
C GLN A 6 22.19 -3.77 -3.50
N SER A 7 22.92 -3.72 -2.40
CA SER A 7 22.35 -3.95 -1.07
C SER A 7 22.61 -2.76 -0.16
N ALA A 8 21.60 -2.45 0.66
CA ALA A 8 21.70 -1.45 1.71
C ALA A 8 21.18 -2.04 3.02
N VAL A 9 21.78 -1.65 4.12
CA VAL A 9 21.27 -1.93 5.47
C VAL A 9 20.75 -0.62 6.06
N LEU A 10 19.51 -0.64 6.45
CA LEU A 10 18.82 0.44 7.14
C LEU A 10 18.89 0.17 8.63
N LYS A 11 19.11 1.18 9.45
CA LYS A 11 19.34 1.02 10.89
C LYS A 11 18.12 1.33 11.73
N ASN A 12 17.29 2.25 11.26
CA ASN A 12 16.19 2.83 12.04
C ASN A 12 14.85 2.73 11.32
N VAL A 13 14.71 1.76 10.44
CA VAL A 13 13.46 1.52 9.70
C VAL A 13 12.90 0.17 10.10
N TYR A 14 11.63 0.17 10.48
CA TYR A 14 10.91 -1.02 10.94
C TYR A 14 9.64 -1.20 10.13
N LEU A 15 9.28 -2.43 9.87
CA LEU A 15 8.00 -2.78 9.28
C LEU A 15 6.98 -2.96 10.42
N GLY A 16 5.86 -2.24 10.34
CA GLY A 16 4.72 -2.41 11.23
C GLY A 16 3.78 -3.53 10.79
N GLU A 17 2.57 -3.51 11.31
CA GLU A 17 1.51 -4.39 10.87
C GLU A 17 1.15 -4.12 9.42
N THR A 18 0.82 -5.16 8.69
CA THR A 18 0.47 -5.11 7.28
C THR A 18 -1.00 -5.43 7.06
N ALA A 19 -1.59 -4.97 5.96
CA ALA A 19 -2.94 -5.32 5.56
C ALA A 19 -2.99 -5.85 4.14
N VAL A 20 -3.79 -6.89 3.93
CA VAL A 20 -3.99 -7.49 2.61
C VAL A 20 -5.48 -7.67 2.35
N VAL A 21 -5.94 -7.07 1.26
CA VAL A 21 -7.34 -7.16 0.80
C VAL A 21 -7.38 -7.78 -0.59
N THR A 22 -8.22 -8.78 -0.77
CA THR A 22 -8.20 -9.56 -2.01
C THR A 22 -9.60 -9.87 -2.56
N GLY A 23 -9.60 -10.25 -3.82
CA GLY A 23 -10.77 -10.72 -4.54
C GLY A 23 -11.05 -12.23 -4.36
N PRO A 24 -12.06 -12.76 -5.09
CA PRO A 24 -12.52 -14.13 -4.90
C PRO A 24 -11.54 -15.22 -5.32
N LYS A 25 -10.61 -14.94 -6.23
CA LYS A 25 -9.60 -15.93 -6.65
C LYS A 25 -8.67 -16.26 -5.50
N GLU A 26 -8.10 -15.25 -4.88
CA GLU A 26 -7.18 -15.36 -3.75
C GLU A 26 -7.92 -15.88 -2.50
N LYS A 27 -9.17 -15.41 -2.28
CA LYS A 27 -10.04 -15.93 -1.21
C LYS A 27 -10.20 -17.46 -1.27
N ASN A 28 -10.39 -17.99 -2.46
CA ASN A 28 -10.57 -19.44 -2.69
C ASN A 28 -9.24 -20.19 -2.86
N GLY A 29 -8.13 -19.49 -2.81
CA GLY A 29 -6.80 -20.06 -2.88
C GLY A 29 -6.30 -20.59 -1.54
N PRO A 30 -5.11 -21.22 -1.52
CA PRO A 30 -4.56 -21.85 -0.31
C PRO A 30 -4.27 -20.85 0.82
N LEU A 31 -4.09 -19.57 0.52
CA LEU A 31 -3.81 -18.50 1.48
C LEU A 31 -5.05 -17.70 1.86
N GLY A 32 -6.23 -18.03 1.34
CA GLY A 32 -7.46 -17.23 1.52
C GLY A 32 -7.81 -16.87 2.97
N ARG A 33 -7.52 -17.79 3.89
CA ARG A 33 -7.76 -17.61 5.34
C ARG A 33 -6.79 -16.64 6.04
N HIS A 34 -5.73 -16.25 5.37
CA HIS A 34 -4.68 -15.40 5.93
C HIS A 34 -4.81 -13.93 5.52
N PHE A 35 -5.73 -13.61 4.63
CA PHE A 35 -5.98 -12.23 4.21
C PHE A 35 -6.90 -11.52 5.21
N ASP A 36 -6.65 -10.25 5.45
CA ASP A 36 -7.41 -9.44 6.41
C ASP A 36 -8.85 -9.22 5.96
N LYS A 37 -9.05 -9.02 4.64
CA LYS A 37 -10.38 -8.90 4.04
C LYS A 37 -10.43 -9.54 2.66
N THR A 38 -11.53 -10.22 2.37
CA THR A 38 -11.74 -10.85 1.06
C THR A 38 -13.12 -10.53 0.52
N TYR A 39 -13.23 -10.44 -0.80
CA TYR A 39 -14.50 -10.25 -1.50
C TYR A 39 -14.96 -11.54 -2.20
N ASP A 40 -16.30 -11.77 -2.23
CA ASP A 40 -16.90 -12.89 -2.93
C ASP A 40 -17.09 -12.64 -4.43
N LYS A 41 -17.13 -11.36 -4.80
CA LYS A 41 -17.37 -10.94 -6.19
C LYS A 41 -16.19 -10.14 -6.72
N LEU A 42 -15.84 -10.33 -7.99
CA LEU A 42 -14.75 -9.62 -8.67
C LEU A 42 -14.91 -8.10 -8.61
N HIS A 43 -16.13 -7.60 -8.68
CA HIS A 43 -16.40 -6.17 -8.59
C HIS A 43 -16.36 -5.58 -7.16
N CYS A 44 -16.03 -6.38 -6.14
CA CYS A 44 -15.96 -5.92 -4.75
C CYS A 44 -17.18 -5.08 -4.34
N ASN A 45 -18.37 -5.46 -4.81
CA ASN A 45 -19.66 -4.75 -4.66
C ASN A 45 -19.70 -3.34 -5.30
N ALA A 46 -18.73 -2.97 -6.11
CA ALA A 46 -18.67 -1.69 -6.81
C ALA A 46 -19.36 -1.76 -8.20
N LYS A 47 -19.59 -0.59 -8.80
CA LYS A 47 -20.30 -0.46 -10.10
C LYS A 47 -19.38 -0.54 -11.32
N SER A 48 -18.06 -0.44 -11.15
CA SER A 48 -17.07 -0.57 -12.24
C SER A 48 -15.81 -1.23 -11.71
N TRP A 49 -14.90 -1.63 -12.60
CA TRP A 49 -13.62 -2.25 -12.26
C TRP A 49 -12.71 -1.28 -11.52
N GLU A 50 -12.64 -0.03 -11.98
CA GLU A 50 -11.84 1.01 -11.32
C GLU A 50 -12.33 1.26 -9.89
N LYS A 51 -13.66 1.31 -9.70
CA LYS A 51 -14.25 1.47 -8.36
C LYS A 51 -14.02 0.25 -7.47
N ALA A 52 -13.96 -0.93 -8.05
CA ALA A 52 -13.63 -2.14 -7.31
C ALA A 52 -12.17 -2.08 -6.78
N GLU A 53 -11.25 -1.67 -7.63
CA GLU A 53 -9.84 -1.52 -7.26
C GLU A 53 -9.64 -0.39 -6.23
N MET A 54 -10.35 0.74 -6.41
CA MET A 54 -10.39 1.81 -5.40
C MET A 54 -10.90 1.31 -4.05
N GLN A 55 -11.89 0.42 -4.04
CA GLN A 55 -12.41 -0.16 -2.80
C GLN A 55 -11.39 -1.07 -2.11
N LEU A 56 -10.68 -1.89 -2.87
CA LEU A 56 -9.58 -2.72 -2.33
C LEU A 56 -8.50 -1.85 -1.67
N LEU A 57 -8.12 -0.75 -2.31
CA LEU A 57 -7.11 0.16 -1.77
C LEU A 57 -7.59 0.87 -0.51
N ARG A 58 -8.83 1.39 -0.49
CA ARG A 58 -9.40 2.01 0.73
C ARG A 58 -9.41 1.04 1.90
N ASP A 59 -9.95 -0.16 1.68
CA ASP A 59 -9.99 -1.18 2.73
C ASP A 59 -8.59 -1.52 3.26
N ALA A 60 -7.60 -1.62 2.39
CA ALA A 60 -6.23 -1.91 2.79
C ALA A 60 -5.63 -0.78 3.63
N ILE A 61 -5.89 0.48 3.27
CA ILE A 61 -5.44 1.65 4.05
C ILE A 61 -6.10 1.64 5.43
N GLU A 62 -7.42 1.52 5.47
CA GLU A 62 -8.19 1.56 6.72
C GLU A 62 -7.78 0.45 7.68
N ILE A 63 -7.70 -0.79 7.19
CA ILE A 63 -7.28 -1.93 8.01
C ILE A 63 -5.81 -1.77 8.48
N CYS A 64 -4.94 -1.27 7.61
CA CYS A 64 -3.54 -1.04 7.98
C CYS A 64 -3.41 0.02 9.08
N LEU A 65 -4.13 1.12 8.99
CA LEU A 65 -4.15 2.15 10.03
C LEU A 65 -4.70 1.59 11.35
N GLU A 66 -5.84 0.90 11.30
CA GLU A 66 -6.46 0.28 12.48
C GLU A 66 -5.52 -0.70 13.19
N LYS A 67 -4.90 -1.63 12.46
CA LYS A 67 -3.97 -2.62 13.01
C LYS A 67 -2.75 -2.01 13.68
N ASN A 68 -2.29 -0.86 13.19
CA ASN A 68 -1.17 -0.12 13.77
C ASN A 68 -1.59 0.88 14.85
N GLY A 69 -2.88 1.04 15.13
CA GLY A 69 -3.40 2.03 16.06
C GLY A 69 -3.08 3.47 15.63
N LEU A 70 -3.13 3.74 14.34
CA LEU A 70 -2.78 5.01 13.73
C LEU A 70 -4.01 5.70 13.15
N GLU A 71 -4.00 7.03 13.26
CA GLU A 71 -4.87 7.90 12.50
C GLU A 71 -4.16 8.37 11.21
N GLU A 72 -4.93 8.84 10.25
CA GLU A 72 -4.41 9.42 9.01
C GLU A 72 -3.34 10.51 9.28
N SER A 73 -3.59 11.36 10.27
CA SER A 73 -2.69 12.45 10.66
C SER A 73 -1.36 12.01 11.27
N ASP A 74 -1.23 10.73 11.63
CA ASP A 74 0.02 10.17 12.15
C ASP A 74 1.01 9.77 11.06
N VAL A 75 0.56 9.73 9.80
CA VAL A 75 1.34 9.26 8.66
C VAL A 75 1.87 10.44 7.86
N ASP A 76 3.16 10.47 7.61
CA ASP A 76 3.82 11.58 6.91
C ASP A 76 3.67 11.48 5.39
N TYR A 77 3.69 10.26 4.83
CA TYR A 77 3.58 10.01 3.38
C TYR A 77 2.83 8.72 3.11
N PHE A 78 2.10 8.70 2.01
CA PHE A 78 1.67 7.48 1.36
C PHE A 78 2.48 7.26 0.08
N ILE A 79 3.08 6.09 -0.06
CA ILE A 79 3.85 5.73 -1.25
C ILE A 79 3.25 4.45 -1.83
N GLY A 80 2.92 4.49 -3.09
CA GLY A 80 2.30 3.35 -3.73
C GLY A 80 1.98 3.60 -5.19
N GLY A 81 1.41 2.62 -5.82
CA GLY A 81 0.99 2.71 -7.20
C GLY A 81 0.03 1.58 -7.56
N ASP A 82 -0.49 1.67 -8.74
CA ASP A 82 -1.39 0.70 -9.34
C ASP A 82 -0.94 0.37 -10.77
N LEU A 83 -1.57 -0.60 -11.40
CA LEU A 83 -1.26 -1.00 -12.77
C LEU A 83 -2.02 -0.20 -13.82
N ASN A 84 -2.89 0.71 -13.40
CA ASN A 84 -3.64 1.56 -14.32
C ASN A 84 -2.78 2.68 -14.87
N ASN A 85 -3.12 3.12 -16.06
CA ASN A 85 -2.41 4.22 -16.71
C ASN A 85 -2.44 5.48 -15.82
N GLN A 86 -1.29 6.12 -15.66
CA GLN A 86 -1.10 7.33 -14.87
C GLN A 86 -1.51 7.22 -13.38
N LEU A 87 -1.44 6.03 -12.79
CA LEU A 87 -1.76 5.80 -11.38
C LEU A 87 -3.16 6.30 -11.01
N VAL A 88 -4.14 5.97 -11.84
CA VAL A 88 -5.53 6.47 -11.70
C VAL A 88 -6.10 6.11 -10.34
N ILE A 89 -5.95 4.88 -9.89
CA ILE A 89 -6.55 4.40 -8.65
C ILE A 89 -5.95 5.12 -7.44
N GLY A 90 -4.63 5.15 -7.35
CA GLY A 90 -3.91 5.84 -6.27
C GLY A 90 -4.30 7.33 -6.21
N ASN A 91 -4.27 8.03 -7.33
CA ASN A 91 -4.62 9.45 -7.38
C ASN A 91 -6.06 9.73 -6.92
N TYR A 92 -7.03 8.90 -7.31
CA TYR A 92 -8.43 9.11 -6.92
C TYR A 92 -8.69 8.74 -5.46
N VAL A 93 -8.10 7.67 -4.95
CA VAL A 93 -8.29 7.26 -3.56
C VAL A 93 -7.56 8.22 -2.62
N LEU A 94 -6.30 8.52 -2.86
CA LEU A 94 -5.49 9.31 -1.93
C LEU A 94 -5.92 10.78 -1.82
N ARG A 95 -6.65 11.31 -2.81
CA ARG A 95 -7.28 12.63 -2.67
C ARG A 95 -8.39 12.68 -1.60
N GLU A 96 -8.92 11.53 -1.20
CA GLU A 96 -9.91 11.43 -0.12
C GLU A 96 -9.23 11.51 1.26
N TYR A 97 -7.95 11.19 1.32
CA TYR A 97 -7.10 11.25 2.51
C TYR A 97 -6.26 12.53 2.50
N LYS A 98 -5.98 13.08 3.67
CA LYS A 98 -5.13 14.27 3.84
C LYS A 98 -3.65 13.90 3.93
N LEU A 99 -3.20 12.99 3.07
CA LEU A 99 -1.84 12.47 3.05
C LEU A 99 -1.10 12.92 1.79
N PRO A 100 0.16 13.36 1.92
CA PRO A 100 1.02 13.52 0.77
C PRO A 100 1.18 12.19 0.05
N TYR A 101 0.87 12.16 -1.25
CA TYR A 101 0.96 10.96 -2.07
C TYR A 101 2.15 11.02 -3.01
N LEU A 102 3.04 10.03 -2.90
CA LEU A 102 4.11 9.78 -3.83
C LEU A 102 3.79 8.54 -4.66
N GLY A 103 3.30 8.77 -5.87
CA GLY A 103 3.01 7.70 -6.81
C GLY A 103 4.29 7.12 -7.42
N VAL A 104 4.43 5.81 -7.39
CA VAL A 104 5.51 5.07 -8.04
C VAL A 104 4.92 4.07 -9.03
N PHE A 105 5.63 3.79 -10.12
CA PHE A 105 5.16 2.89 -11.16
C PHE A 105 6.30 2.01 -11.68
N GLY A 106 6.30 0.77 -11.24
CA GLY A 106 7.21 -0.29 -11.69
C GLY A 106 6.47 -1.56 -12.11
N ALA A 107 5.18 -1.44 -12.48
CA ALA A 107 4.32 -2.59 -12.76
C ALA A 107 4.40 -3.63 -11.62
N CYS A 108 4.88 -4.84 -11.88
CA CYS A 108 5.02 -5.88 -10.85
C CYS A 108 6.06 -5.55 -9.76
N SER A 109 6.94 -4.58 -9.96
CA SER A 109 7.93 -4.13 -8.97
C SER A 109 7.46 -2.98 -8.08
N THR A 110 6.26 -2.43 -8.31
CA THR A 110 5.74 -1.25 -7.60
C THR A 110 5.79 -1.40 -6.07
N ALA A 111 5.44 -2.56 -5.53
CA ALA A 111 5.51 -2.80 -4.09
C ALA A 111 6.96 -2.70 -3.55
N ASN A 112 7.92 -3.27 -4.27
CA ASN A 112 9.33 -3.19 -3.89
C ASN A 112 9.86 -1.75 -4.03
N GLU A 113 9.46 -1.03 -5.06
CA GLU A 113 9.79 0.38 -5.23
C GLU A 113 9.25 1.22 -4.07
N SER A 114 7.99 1.01 -3.70
CA SER A 114 7.37 1.71 -2.56
C SER A 114 8.14 1.47 -1.27
N ILE A 115 8.51 0.22 -0.99
CA ILE A 115 9.30 -0.14 0.21
C ILE A 115 10.68 0.54 0.17
N ILE A 116 11.38 0.50 -0.96
CA ILE A 116 12.70 1.10 -1.09
C ILE A 116 12.64 2.61 -0.88
N VAL A 117 11.69 3.29 -1.52
CA VAL A 117 11.53 4.74 -1.42
C VAL A 117 11.12 5.12 0.00
N GLY A 118 10.09 4.48 0.56
CA GLY A 118 9.62 4.75 1.92
C GLY A 118 10.71 4.54 2.96
N ALA A 119 11.38 3.40 2.91
CA ALA A 119 12.48 3.10 3.82
C ALA A 119 13.65 4.09 3.69
N SER A 120 13.93 4.57 2.47
CA SER A 120 14.97 5.58 2.25
C SER A 120 14.59 6.94 2.84
N LEU A 121 13.32 7.36 2.71
CA LEU A 121 12.83 8.59 3.32
C LEU A 121 12.88 8.53 4.85
N LEU A 122 12.50 7.39 5.44
CA LEU A 122 12.58 7.19 6.89
C LEU A 122 14.04 7.20 7.41
N GLU A 123 14.95 6.50 6.74
CA GLU A 123 16.37 6.47 7.10
C GLU A 123 16.99 7.87 6.97
N ALA A 124 16.57 8.65 5.98
CA ALA A 124 16.99 10.05 5.77
C ALA A 124 16.28 11.06 6.70
N LYS A 125 15.34 10.61 7.54
CA LYS A 125 14.57 11.43 8.49
C LYS A 125 13.66 12.49 7.83
N PHE A 126 13.20 12.23 6.60
CA PHE A 126 12.19 13.06 5.97
C PHE A 126 10.75 12.76 6.45
N GLY A 127 10.58 11.71 7.21
CA GLY A 127 9.34 11.32 7.87
C GLY A 127 9.62 10.35 9.01
N ARG A 128 8.58 9.99 9.75
CA ARG A 128 8.64 9.03 10.86
C ARG A 128 7.73 7.82 10.61
N LYS A 129 6.66 8.01 9.84
CA LYS A 129 5.70 6.95 9.46
C LYS A 129 5.31 7.12 8.00
N VAL A 130 5.42 6.02 7.22
CA VAL A 130 5.12 5.95 5.80
C VAL A 130 4.25 4.73 5.54
#